data_af39b7bf90bd787ea0e7ad65b4e28ff9
#
_entry.id   af39b7bf90bd787ea0e7ad65b4e28ff9
#
_cell.length_a   1.000
_cell.length_b   1.000
_cell.length_c   1.000
_cell.angle_alpha   90.00
_cell.angle_beta   90.00
_cell.angle_gamma   90.00
#
_symmetry.space_group_name_H-M   'P 1'
#
loop_
_entity.id
_entity.type
_entity.pdbx_description
1 polymer ?
#
loop_
_entity_poly.entity_id
_entity_poly.type
_entity_poly.pdbx_seq_one_letter_code
_entity_poly.pdbx_strand_id
1 'polypeptide(L)'
;MNINTVQGDSIEVLLRQLGATRISKVSSTLYFIKFDLGDGWEISYTYNINAKDQYFLQRIEPYPIGRGLFNDEYEIVSFISKDLKKFLNAK
;
A
#
# COMPACT_ATOMS: atom_id res chain seq x y z
N MET A 1 -9.61 9.14 -24.94
CA MET A 1 -9.28 8.41 -23.87
C MET A 1 -8.44 9.16 -22.91
N ASN A 2 -8.46 8.75 -21.79
CA ASN A 2 -8.04 9.55 -20.76
C ASN A 2 -6.98 8.91 -19.94
N ILE A 3 -5.82 8.91 -20.50
CA ILE A 3 -4.67 8.30 -19.87
C ILE A 3 -4.36 8.93 -18.53
N ASN A 4 -4.58 10.23 -18.45
CA ASN A 4 -4.30 10.91 -17.19
C ASN A 4 -5.18 10.42 -16.06
N THR A 5 -6.43 10.13 -16.35
CA THR A 5 -7.31 9.60 -15.34
C THR A 5 -6.82 8.27 -14.83
N VAL A 6 -6.35 7.42 -15.74
CA VAL A 6 -5.81 6.14 -15.34
C VAL A 6 -4.60 6.33 -14.45
N GLN A 7 -3.72 7.25 -14.79
CA GLN A 7 -2.54 7.49 -13.98
C GLN A 7 -2.91 8.01 -12.59
N GLY A 8 -3.93 8.85 -12.52
CA GLY A 8 -4.34 9.40 -11.24
C GLY A 8 -4.78 8.35 -10.25
N ASP A 9 -5.33 7.26 -10.77
CA ASP A 9 -5.86 6.20 -9.90
C ASP A 9 -5.00 4.95 -9.91
N SER A 10 -3.82 5.01 -10.52
CA SER A 10 -3.06 3.79 -10.77
C SER A 10 -2.67 3.04 -9.52
N ILE A 11 -2.29 3.75 -8.45
CA ILE A 11 -1.89 3.04 -7.25
C ILE A 11 -3.07 2.33 -6.61
N GLU A 12 -4.22 2.95 -6.58
CA GLU A 12 -5.39 2.31 -6.00
C GLU A 12 -5.78 1.07 -6.81
N VAL A 13 -5.76 1.16 -8.13
CA VAL A 13 -6.06 0.02 -8.97
C VAL A 13 -5.09 -1.12 -8.72
N LEU A 14 -3.80 -0.80 -8.67
CA LEU A 14 -2.79 -1.83 -8.46
C LEU A 14 -2.92 -2.49 -7.09
N LEU A 15 -3.21 -1.71 -6.06
CA LEU A 15 -3.38 -2.27 -4.73
C LEU A 15 -4.60 -3.17 -4.67
N ARG A 16 -5.68 -2.80 -5.35
CA ARG A 16 -6.86 -3.66 -5.37
C ARG A 16 -6.60 -4.93 -6.13
N GLN A 17 -5.77 -4.88 -7.16
CA GLN A 17 -5.37 -6.08 -7.87
C GLN A 17 -4.56 -7.02 -6.98
N LEU A 18 -3.83 -6.47 -6.03
CA LEU A 18 -3.11 -7.28 -5.05
C LEU A 18 -4.04 -7.86 -3.98
N GLY A 19 -5.28 -7.37 -3.91
CA GLY A 19 -6.24 -7.88 -2.96
C GLY A 19 -6.60 -6.93 -1.82
N ALA A 20 -6.26 -5.65 -1.94
CA ALA A 20 -6.62 -4.69 -0.91
C ALA A 20 -8.13 -4.65 -0.75
N THR A 21 -8.59 -4.80 0.49
CA THR A 21 -10.01 -4.74 0.80
C THR A 21 -10.45 -3.36 1.22
N ARG A 22 -9.51 -2.51 1.61
CA ARG A 22 -9.83 -1.16 2.01
C ARG A 22 -8.68 -0.23 1.67
N ILE A 23 -9.00 0.88 1.05
CA ILE A 23 -8.04 1.94 0.77
C ILE A 23 -8.72 3.23 1.18
N SER A 24 -8.15 3.94 2.14
CA SER A 24 -8.75 5.16 2.67
C SER A 24 -7.74 6.28 2.64
N LYS A 25 -8.16 7.42 2.14
CA LYS A 25 -7.36 8.63 2.21
C LYS A 25 -7.70 9.32 3.52
N VAL A 26 -6.81 9.23 4.49
CA VAL A 26 -7.07 9.75 5.82
C VAL A 26 -6.89 11.26 5.87
N SER A 27 -5.92 11.76 5.12
CA SER A 27 -5.70 13.19 5.00
C SER A 27 -5.17 13.48 3.60
N SER A 28 -4.80 14.71 3.34
CA SER A 28 -4.30 15.06 2.01
C SER A 28 -3.02 14.30 1.64
N THR A 29 -2.30 13.79 2.64
CA THR A 29 -1.03 13.11 2.38
C THR A 29 -0.94 11.72 2.94
N LEU A 30 -1.92 11.29 3.75
CA LEU A 30 -1.83 10.00 4.45
C LEU A 30 -2.88 9.06 3.92
N TYR A 31 -2.45 7.85 3.55
CA TYR A 31 -3.32 6.80 3.07
C TYR A 31 -3.21 5.57 3.95
N PHE A 32 -4.33 4.89 4.13
CA PHE A 32 -4.42 3.64 4.88
C PHE A 32 -4.86 2.53 3.93
N ILE A 33 -4.20 1.38 4.01
CA ILE A 33 -4.48 0.25 3.11
C ILE A 33 -4.61 -1.00 3.96
N LYS A 34 -5.66 -1.77 3.73
CA LYS A 34 -5.89 -3.00 4.49
C LYS A 34 -6.07 -4.17 3.53
N PHE A 35 -5.47 -5.30 3.89
CA PHE A 35 -5.63 -6.56 3.19
C PHE A 35 -6.20 -7.57 4.16
N ASP A 36 -7.24 -8.28 3.73
CA ASP A 36 -7.84 -9.35 4.52
C ASP A 36 -7.44 -10.66 3.84
N LEU A 37 -6.64 -11.46 4.55
CA LEU A 37 -6.10 -12.69 3.99
C LEU A 37 -6.93 -13.92 4.35
N GLY A 38 -8.07 -13.72 5.02
CA GLY A 38 -8.91 -14.84 5.44
C GLY A 38 -8.49 -15.38 6.79
N ASP A 39 -9.33 -16.20 7.39
CA ASP A 39 -9.07 -16.87 8.67
C ASP A 39 -8.68 -15.90 9.78
N GLY A 40 -9.19 -14.68 9.71
CA GLY A 40 -8.88 -13.70 10.73
C GLY A 40 -7.56 -12.98 10.53
N TRP A 41 -6.85 -13.26 9.46
CA TRP A 41 -5.58 -12.59 9.17
C TRP A 41 -5.80 -11.30 8.43
N GLU A 42 -5.16 -10.26 8.92
CA GLU A 42 -5.21 -8.94 8.28
C GLU A 42 -3.83 -8.32 8.25
N ILE A 43 -3.57 -7.59 7.18
CA ILE A 43 -2.34 -6.83 7.05
C ILE A 43 -2.71 -5.40 6.71
N SER A 44 -2.12 -4.45 7.42
CA SER A 44 -2.43 -3.04 7.20
C SER A 44 -1.16 -2.24 7.00
N TYR A 45 -1.24 -1.28 6.10
CA TYR A 45 -0.15 -0.38 5.79
C TYR A 45 -0.65 1.05 5.83
N THR A 46 0.26 1.95 6.12
CA THR A 46 0.03 3.36 5.84
C THR A 46 1.14 3.88 4.96
N TYR A 47 0.83 4.84 4.12
CA TYR A 47 1.89 5.59 3.47
C TYR A 47 1.50 7.03 3.41
N ASN A 48 2.50 7.90 3.43
CA ASN A 48 2.25 9.32 3.29
C ASN A 48 3.28 9.93 2.36
N ILE A 49 2.92 11.08 1.85
CA ILE A 49 3.77 11.83 0.93
C ILE A 49 4.46 12.91 1.76
N ASN A 50 5.79 12.91 1.75
CA ASN A 50 6.51 13.94 2.47
C ASN A 50 7.00 15.03 1.51
N ALA A 51 7.79 15.96 2.02
CA ALA A 51 8.39 16.96 1.18
C ALA A 51 9.22 16.28 0.10
N LYS A 52 9.34 16.87 -1.06
CA LYS A 52 10.07 16.32 -2.21
C LYS A 52 9.34 15.16 -2.88
N ASP A 53 8.05 15.02 -2.60
CA ASP A 53 7.22 14.02 -3.25
C ASP A 53 7.74 12.59 -3.09
N GLN A 54 8.34 12.33 -1.94
CA GLN A 54 8.75 10.98 -1.61
C GLN A 54 7.70 10.34 -0.70
N TYR A 55 7.60 9.04 -0.77
CA TYR A 55 6.57 8.29 -0.05
C TYR A 55 7.20 7.47 1.06
N PHE A 56 6.65 7.60 2.27
CA PHE A 56 7.08 6.80 3.40
C PHE A 56 6.03 5.74 3.66
N LEU A 57 6.45 4.48 3.64
CA LEU A 57 5.56 3.34 3.83
C LEU A 57 5.87 2.67 5.15
N GLN A 58 4.82 2.26 5.84
CA GLN A 58 4.96 1.54 7.08
C GLN A 58 3.88 0.47 7.16
N ARG A 59 4.27 -0.77 7.46
CA ARG A 59 3.29 -1.79 7.79
C ARG A 59 2.98 -1.65 9.28
N ILE A 60 1.70 -1.55 9.61
CA ILE A 60 1.30 -1.35 10.99
C ILE A 60 0.75 -2.62 11.62
N GLU A 61 0.31 -3.57 10.81
CA GLU A 61 -0.20 -4.85 11.28
C GLU A 61 0.21 -5.91 10.27
N PRO A 62 0.46 -7.14 10.70
CA PRO A 62 0.47 -7.65 12.07
C PRO A 62 1.72 -7.29 12.84
N TYR A 63 2.82 -6.98 12.19
CA TYR A 63 4.06 -6.61 12.85
C TYR A 63 4.52 -5.28 12.31
N PRO A 64 4.52 -4.24 13.14
CA PRO A 64 4.91 -2.91 12.66
C PRO A 64 6.35 -2.90 12.15
N ILE A 65 6.54 -2.31 10.99
CA ILE A 65 7.86 -2.05 10.48
C ILE A 65 7.86 -0.68 9.82
N GLY A 66 8.98 -0.01 9.90
CA GLY A 66 9.18 1.23 9.17
C GLY A 66 10.00 0.95 7.93
N ARG A 67 9.59 1.52 6.83
CA ARG A 67 10.34 1.39 5.59
C ARG A 67 10.91 2.73 5.23
N GLY A 68 11.91 2.73 4.42
CA GLY A 68 12.50 3.97 3.98
C GLY A 68 11.61 4.73 3.02
N LEU A 69 12.18 5.73 2.40
CA LEU A 69 11.45 6.55 1.45
C LEU A 69 11.47 5.90 0.08
N PHE A 70 10.35 6.01 -0.62
CA PHE A 70 10.21 5.51 -1.98
C PHE A 70 10.04 6.70 -2.92
N ASN A 71 10.54 6.56 -4.12
CA ASN A 71 10.50 7.66 -5.08
C ASN A 71 9.17 7.73 -5.82
N ASP A 72 8.45 6.63 -5.93
CA ASP A 72 7.16 6.66 -6.58
C ASP A 72 6.28 5.56 -6.01
N GLU A 73 5.02 5.62 -6.41
CA GLU A 73 4.02 4.71 -5.86
C GLU A 73 4.18 3.29 -6.37
N TYR A 74 4.83 3.11 -7.50
CA TYR A 74 5.06 1.76 -8.01
C TYR A 74 6.03 1.00 -7.11
N GLU A 75 7.00 1.71 -6.53
CA GLU A 75 7.91 1.09 -5.58
C GLU A 75 7.16 0.61 -4.34
N ILE A 76 6.16 1.38 -3.90
CA ILE A 76 5.33 0.99 -2.78
C ILE A 76 4.56 -0.29 -3.11
N VAL A 77 3.93 -0.33 -4.27
CA VAL A 77 3.17 -1.50 -4.68
C VAL A 77 4.06 -2.71 -4.77
N SER A 78 5.24 -2.54 -5.33
CA SER A 78 6.21 -3.63 -5.45
C SER A 78 6.61 -4.17 -4.08
N PHE A 79 6.89 -3.27 -3.13
CA PHE A 79 7.25 -3.70 -1.79
C PHE A 79 6.09 -4.44 -1.12
N ILE A 80 4.88 -3.90 -1.23
CA ILE A 80 3.71 -4.52 -0.61
C ILE A 80 3.49 -5.91 -1.19
N SER A 81 3.66 -6.06 -2.50
CA SER A 81 3.50 -7.35 -3.14
C SER A 81 4.45 -8.38 -2.55
N LYS A 82 5.71 -8.02 -2.37
CA LYS A 82 6.69 -8.93 -1.79
C LYS A 82 6.40 -9.22 -0.33
N ASP A 83 5.98 -8.20 0.40
CA ASP A 83 5.68 -8.35 1.82
C ASP A 83 4.48 -9.26 2.03
N LEU A 84 3.44 -9.10 1.21
CA LEU A 84 2.26 -9.96 1.31
C LEU A 84 2.62 -11.43 1.11
N LYS A 85 3.52 -11.72 0.18
CA LYS A 85 3.90 -13.10 -0.09
C LYS A 85 4.53 -13.77 1.11
N LYS A 86 5.23 -13.00 1.95
CA LYS A 86 5.81 -13.57 3.15
C LYS A 86 4.74 -14.13 4.07
N PHE A 87 3.63 -13.41 4.20
CA PHE A 87 2.56 -13.84 5.08
C PHE A 87 1.70 -14.91 4.45
N LEU A 88 1.47 -14.84 3.16
CA LEU A 88 0.71 -15.86 2.47
C LEU A 88 1.44 -17.19 2.52
N ASN A 89 2.75 -17.18 2.39
CA ASN A 89 3.53 -18.41 2.42
C ASN A 89 3.67 -18.97 3.82
N ALA A 90 3.56 -18.11 4.83
CA ALA A 90 3.69 -18.56 6.22
C ALA A 90 2.41 -19.21 6.73
N LYS A 91 1.29 -18.97 6.04
CA LYS A 91 0.05 -19.61 6.41
C LYS A 91 0.07 -21.07 6.00
#